data_4dc44e8d4595d09304aa63904c2310f8
#
_entry.id   4dc44e8d4595d09304aa63904c2310f8
#
_cell.length_a   1.000
_cell.length_b   1.000
_cell.length_c   1.000
_cell.angle_alpha   90.00
_cell.angle_beta   90.00
_cell.angle_gamma   90.00
#
_symmetry.space_group_name_H-M   'P 1'
#
loop_
_entity.id
_entity.type
_entity.pdbx_description
1 polymer ?
#
loop_
_entity_poly.entity_id
_entity_poly.type
_entity_poly.pdbx_seq_one_letter_code
_entity_poly.pdbx_strand_id
1 'polypeptide(L)'
;GRFNVYNLLLVFGIASEIGIEDSEILKAISLLKRVKGRFETIKSRTGIFFVVDYAHTPDALENVLSTINDIRTKNERLICVFGCGGDRDHSKRPEMGDIATKNATLAIITSD
;
A
#
# COMPACT_ATOMS: atom_id res chain seq x y z
N GLY A 1 3.89 -1.27 -5.78
CA GLY A 1 5.00 -1.44 -4.84
C GLY A 1 5.51 -2.89 -4.84
N ARG A 2 6.66 -3.13 -4.23
CA ARG A 2 7.27 -4.47 -4.15
C ARG A 2 6.33 -5.53 -3.58
N PHE A 3 5.50 -5.18 -2.59
CA PHE A 3 4.52 -6.10 -1.99
C PHE A 3 3.47 -6.61 -2.99
N ASN A 4 3.10 -5.82 -4.01
CA ASN A 4 2.21 -6.31 -5.06
C ASN A 4 2.87 -7.36 -5.95
N VAL A 5 4.19 -7.28 -6.13
CA VAL A 5 4.94 -8.31 -6.88
C VAL A 5 4.90 -9.64 -6.12
N TYR A 6 5.08 -9.63 -4.80
CA TYR A 6 4.96 -10.86 -3.98
C TYR A 6 3.56 -11.46 -4.04
N ASN A 7 2.51 -10.62 -4.01
CA ASN A 7 1.15 -11.11 -4.17
C ASN A 7 0.93 -11.76 -5.55
N LEU A 8 1.47 -11.16 -6.61
CA LEU A 8 1.38 -11.73 -7.96
C LEU A 8 2.19 -13.02 -8.10
N LEU A 9 3.38 -13.10 -7.48
CA LEU A 9 4.17 -14.33 -7.46
C LEU A 9 3.45 -15.46 -6.72
N LEU A 10 2.76 -15.16 -5.62
CA LEU A 10 1.96 -16.14 -4.91
C LEU A 10 0.80 -16.65 -5.79
N VAL A 11 0.08 -15.74 -6.44
CA VAL A 11 -1.00 -16.11 -7.39
C VAL A 11 -0.46 -16.96 -8.52
N PHE A 12 0.69 -16.58 -9.10
CA PHE A 12 1.35 -17.36 -10.15
C PHE A 12 1.70 -18.76 -9.67
N GLY A 13 2.37 -18.88 -8.51
CA GLY A 13 2.78 -20.18 -7.97
C GLY A 13 1.58 -21.09 -7.70
N ILE A 14 0.50 -20.56 -7.09
CA ILE A 14 -0.71 -21.38 -6.85
C ILE A 14 -1.34 -21.81 -8.17
N ALA A 15 -1.44 -20.92 -9.15
CA ALA A 15 -2.05 -21.24 -10.45
C ALA A 15 -1.23 -22.30 -11.22
N SER A 16 0.10 -22.21 -11.18
CA SER A 16 1.00 -23.20 -11.77
C SER A 16 0.85 -24.57 -11.09
N GLU A 17 0.79 -24.62 -9.76
CA GLU A 17 0.61 -25.86 -8.98
C GLU A 17 -0.71 -26.58 -9.27
N ILE A 18 -1.77 -25.85 -9.58
CA ILE A 18 -3.06 -26.45 -9.99
C ILE A 18 -3.11 -26.79 -11.49
N GLY A 19 -2.00 -26.65 -12.21
CA GLY A 19 -1.83 -27.11 -13.58
C GLY A 19 -2.25 -26.13 -14.68
N ILE A 20 -2.36 -24.82 -14.36
CA ILE A 20 -2.59 -23.81 -15.39
C ILE A 20 -1.24 -23.51 -16.07
N GLU A 21 -1.25 -23.44 -17.39
CA GLU A 21 -0.07 -23.14 -18.20
C GLU A 21 0.51 -21.75 -17.86
N ASP A 22 1.82 -21.67 -17.66
CA ASP A 22 2.51 -20.44 -17.25
C ASP A 22 2.23 -19.26 -18.19
N SER A 23 2.11 -19.51 -19.47
CA SER A 23 1.78 -18.51 -20.49
C SER A 23 0.38 -17.93 -20.31
N GLU A 24 -0.59 -18.73 -19.90
CA GLU A 24 -1.96 -18.29 -19.61
C GLU A 24 -2.00 -17.48 -18.31
N ILE A 25 -1.25 -17.91 -17.29
CA ILE A 25 -1.14 -17.20 -16.02
C ILE A 25 -0.53 -15.81 -16.25
N LEU A 26 0.59 -15.72 -16.98
CA LEU A 26 1.25 -14.45 -17.29
C LEU A 26 0.35 -13.51 -18.10
N LYS A 27 -0.39 -14.06 -19.07
CA LYS A 27 -1.39 -13.29 -19.82
C LYS A 27 -2.49 -12.76 -18.93
N ALA A 28 -3.05 -13.57 -18.05
CA ALA A 28 -4.08 -13.16 -17.10
C ALA A 28 -3.57 -12.07 -16.15
N ILE A 29 -2.37 -12.25 -15.59
CA ILE A 29 -1.72 -11.27 -14.71
C ILE A 29 -1.51 -9.93 -15.44
N SER A 30 -1.09 -9.95 -16.71
CA SER A 30 -0.86 -8.73 -17.50
C SER A 30 -2.14 -7.93 -17.78
N LEU A 31 -3.29 -8.56 -17.72
CA LEU A 31 -4.61 -7.94 -17.92
C LEU A 31 -5.25 -7.45 -16.62
N LEU A 32 -4.64 -7.74 -15.48
CA LEU A 32 -5.18 -7.30 -14.18
C LEU A 32 -5.24 -5.79 -14.09
N LYS A 33 -6.44 -5.28 -13.79
CA LYS A 33 -6.63 -3.88 -13.46
C LYS A 33 -6.23 -3.61 -12.01
N ARG A 34 -5.85 -2.36 -11.73
CA ARG A 34 -5.55 -1.93 -10.35
C ARG A 34 -6.77 -2.16 -9.46
N VAL A 35 -6.54 -2.77 -8.31
CA VAL A 35 -7.57 -2.95 -7.30
C VAL A 35 -7.75 -1.62 -6.55
N LYS A 36 -8.98 -1.14 -6.44
CA LYS A 36 -9.31 0.08 -5.70
C LYS A 36 -8.86 -0.07 -4.24
N GLY A 37 -8.31 0.99 -3.67
CA GLY A 37 -7.82 0.99 -2.29
C GLY A 37 -6.58 0.10 -2.03
N ARG A 38 -5.85 -0.29 -3.07
CA ARG A 38 -4.58 -1.04 -2.97
C ARG A 38 -3.49 -0.30 -3.71
N PHE A 39 -2.80 0.61 -3.02
CA PHE A 39 -1.84 1.55 -3.58
C PHE A 39 -2.43 2.28 -4.80
N GLU A 40 -3.69 2.64 -4.70
CA GLU A 40 -4.41 3.35 -5.74
C GLU A 40 -3.90 4.78 -5.82
N THR A 41 -3.40 5.18 -6.98
CA THR A 41 -2.81 6.50 -7.18
C THR A 41 -3.77 7.37 -7.99
N ILE A 42 -4.14 8.52 -7.44
CA ILE A 42 -5.00 9.51 -8.06
C ILE A 42 -4.22 10.81 -8.17
N LYS A 43 -4.14 11.37 -9.36
CA LYS A 43 -3.48 12.66 -9.62
C LYS A 43 -4.53 13.77 -9.74
N SER A 44 -4.39 14.81 -8.93
CA SER A 44 -5.22 16.01 -9.04
C SER A 44 -4.78 16.89 -10.23
N ARG A 45 -5.64 17.82 -10.61
CA ARG A 45 -5.32 18.84 -11.63
C ARG A 45 -4.21 19.80 -11.17
N THR A 46 -4.03 19.96 -9.86
CA THR A 46 -3.03 20.84 -9.24
C THR A 46 -1.68 20.17 -9.01
N GLY A 47 -1.52 18.91 -9.47
CA GLY A 47 -0.26 18.16 -9.34
C GLY A 47 -0.11 17.39 -8.02
N ILE A 48 -1.13 17.39 -7.16
CA ILE A 48 -1.12 16.57 -5.94
C ILE A 48 -1.40 15.12 -6.30
N PHE A 49 -0.62 14.20 -5.72
CA PHE A 49 -0.84 12.77 -5.81
C PHE A 49 -1.48 12.28 -4.51
N PHE A 50 -2.58 11.59 -4.64
CA PHE A 50 -3.20 10.84 -3.56
C PHE A 50 -2.89 9.37 -3.73
N VAL A 51 -2.50 8.72 -2.66
CA VAL A 51 -2.34 7.26 -2.59
C VAL A 51 -3.36 6.73 -1.60
N VAL A 52 -4.26 5.88 -2.07
CA VAL A 52 -5.27 5.23 -1.24
C VAL A 52 -4.87 3.78 -1.06
N ASP A 53 -4.70 3.36 0.19
CA ASP A 53 -4.34 1.98 0.53
C ASP A 53 -5.13 1.48 1.74
N TYR A 54 -5.34 0.18 1.81
CA TYR A 54 -6.03 -0.50 2.90
C TYR A 54 -5.08 -0.89 4.04
N ALA A 55 -3.91 -0.30 4.13
CA ALA A 55 -2.94 -0.58 5.18
C ALA A 55 -3.56 -0.29 6.56
N HIS A 56 -3.71 -1.33 7.38
CA HIS A 56 -4.33 -1.27 8.71
C HIS A 56 -3.49 -1.96 9.80
N THR A 57 -2.27 -2.33 9.46
CA THR A 57 -1.25 -2.88 10.38
C THR A 57 0.02 -2.03 10.31
N PRO A 58 0.87 -2.04 11.37
CA PRO A 58 2.16 -1.34 11.37
C PRO A 58 3.00 -1.67 10.13
N ASP A 59 3.26 -2.95 9.87
CA ASP A 59 4.05 -3.39 8.71
C ASP A 59 3.48 -2.92 7.37
N ALA A 60 2.15 -2.97 7.21
CA ALA A 60 1.51 -2.52 5.98
C ALA A 60 1.66 -1.01 5.79
N LEU A 61 1.50 -0.22 6.85
CA LEU A 61 1.68 1.23 6.82
C LEU A 61 3.13 1.59 6.49
N GLU A 62 4.10 0.93 7.12
CA GLU A 62 5.52 1.13 6.87
C GLU A 62 5.87 0.81 5.40
N ASN A 63 5.39 -0.31 4.87
CA ASN A 63 5.62 -0.70 3.48
C ASN A 63 5.06 0.31 2.47
N VAL A 64 3.87 0.86 2.73
CA VAL A 64 3.27 1.89 1.87
C VAL A 64 4.10 3.17 1.92
N LEU A 65 4.42 3.68 3.11
CA LEU A 65 5.17 4.92 3.28
C LEU A 65 6.60 4.80 2.75
N SER A 66 7.28 3.69 2.99
CA SER A 66 8.60 3.39 2.42
C SER A 66 8.55 3.37 0.89
N THR A 67 7.56 2.69 0.30
CA THR A 67 7.40 2.66 -1.16
C THR A 67 7.21 4.06 -1.74
N ILE A 68 6.44 4.94 -1.08
CA ILE A 68 6.27 6.32 -1.52
C ILE A 68 7.59 7.09 -1.37
N ASN A 69 8.31 6.89 -0.27
CA ASN A 69 9.61 7.54 -0.03
C ASN A 69 10.68 7.13 -1.04
N ASP A 70 10.63 5.89 -1.56
CA ASP A 70 11.56 5.39 -2.58
C ASP A 70 11.33 6.05 -3.95
N ILE A 71 10.10 6.47 -4.25
CA ILE A 71 9.73 7.01 -5.57
C ILE A 71 9.66 8.54 -5.61
N ARG A 72 9.50 9.22 -4.46
CA ARG A 72 9.45 10.69 -4.41
C ARG A 72 10.85 11.31 -4.50
N THR A 73 10.94 12.54 -5.01
CA THR A 73 12.21 13.27 -5.20
C THR A 73 12.70 14.00 -3.95
N LYS A 74 12.15 13.79 -2.78
CA LYS A 74 12.42 14.45 -1.48
C LYS A 74 12.04 15.94 -1.40
N ASN A 75 11.66 16.56 -2.49
CA ASN A 75 11.15 17.95 -2.50
C ASN A 75 9.65 18.02 -2.21
N GLU A 76 8.93 16.92 -2.39
CA GLU A 76 7.50 16.83 -2.10
C GLU A 76 7.26 16.56 -0.62
N ARG A 77 6.19 17.15 -0.10
CA ARG A 77 5.72 16.85 1.24
C ARG A 77 4.87 15.57 1.19
N LEU A 78 5.17 14.62 2.05
CA LEU A 78 4.33 13.43 2.27
C LEU A 78 3.42 13.69 3.47
N ILE A 79 2.12 13.68 3.23
CA ILE A 79 1.10 13.79 4.28
C ILE A 79 0.46 12.42 4.41
N CYS A 80 0.56 11.82 5.59
CA CYS A 80 -0.07 10.55 5.91
C CYS A 80 -1.33 10.82 6.75
N VAL A 81 -2.48 10.36 6.26
CA VAL A 81 -3.75 10.39 6.99
C VAL A 81 -4.16 8.96 7.25
N PHE A 82 -4.31 8.58 8.51
CA PHE A 82 -4.72 7.22 8.86
C PHE A 82 -5.53 7.20 10.16
N GLY A 83 -6.31 6.17 10.34
CA GLY A 83 -7.04 5.84 11.56
C GLY A 83 -6.72 4.44 12.05
N CYS A 84 -6.95 4.18 13.32
CA CYS A 84 -6.83 2.88 13.96
C CYS A 84 -8.15 2.57 14.67
N GLY A 85 -9.22 2.40 13.91
CA GLY A 85 -10.54 2.12 14.45
C GLY A 85 -10.69 0.69 14.98
N GLY A 86 -11.79 0.50 15.69
CA GLY A 86 -12.18 -0.77 16.28
C GLY A 86 -11.51 -1.07 17.63
N ASP A 87 -12.15 -1.93 18.38
CA ASP A 87 -11.74 -2.30 19.75
C ASP A 87 -10.85 -3.55 19.82
N ARG A 88 -10.39 -4.05 18.68
CA ARG A 88 -9.72 -5.36 18.64
C ARG A 88 -8.28 -5.33 19.12
N ASP A 89 -7.49 -4.35 18.72
CA ASP A 89 -6.06 -4.28 19.05
C ASP A 89 -5.60 -2.82 19.18
N HIS A 90 -5.53 -2.37 20.42
CA HIS A 90 -5.07 -1.03 20.74
C HIS A 90 -3.53 -0.91 20.73
N SER A 91 -2.79 -2.04 20.82
CA SER A 91 -1.33 -2.05 20.93
C SER A 91 -0.65 -1.52 19.67
N LYS A 92 -1.28 -1.71 18.51
CA LYS A 92 -0.76 -1.22 17.21
C LYS A 92 -0.83 0.31 17.03
N ARG A 93 -1.67 1.01 17.83
CA ARG A 93 -1.88 2.47 17.67
C ARG A 93 -0.61 3.29 17.88
N PRO A 94 0.14 3.10 18.98
CA PRO A 94 1.41 3.81 19.19
C PRO A 94 2.44 3.49 18.10
N GLU A 95 2.53 2.24 17.68
CA GLU A 95 3.46 1.78 16.66
C GLU A 95 3.16 2.39 15.29
N MET A 96 1.89 2.41 14.87
CA MET A 96 1.48 3.07 13.64
C MET A 96 1.71 4.59 13.68
N GLY A 97 1.50 5.22 14.84
CA GLY A 97 1.82 6.63 15.06
C GLY A 97 3.31 6.92 14.90
N ASP A 98 4.16 6.09 15.48
CA ASP A 98 5.62 6.20 15.36
C ASP A 98 6.08 6.02 13.90
N ILE A 99 5.58 5.00 13.22
CA ILE A 99 5.86 4.74 11.79
C ILE A 99 5.44 5.94 10.93
N ALA A 100 4.23 6.46 11.13
CA ALA A 100 3.73 7.58 10.33
C ALA A 100 4.55 8.85 10.56
N THR A 101 4.92 9.17 11.79
CA THR A 101 5.70 10.36 12.12
C THR A 101 7.15 10.28 11.64
N LYS A 102 7.74 9.10 11.61
CA LYS A 102 9.10 8.88 11.09
C LYS A 102 9.18 8.94 9.57
N ASN A 103 8.13 8.48 8.88
CA ASN A 103 8.16 8.28 7.43
C ASN A 103 7.42 9.37 6.64
N ALA A 104 6.61 10.21 7.28
CA ALA A 104 5.87 11.29 6.62
C ALA A 104 6.35 12.68 7.09
N THR A 105 6.14 13.69 6.26
CA THR A 105 6.37 15.10 6.63
C THR A 105 5.32 15.59 7.63
N LEU A 106 4.11 15.03 7.54
CA LEU A 106 3.00 15.32 8.45
C LEU A 106 2.17 14.05 8.59
N ALA A 107 1.92 13.65 9.84
CA ALA A 107 0.99 12.57 10.18
C ALA A 107 -0.29 13.16 10.76
N ILE A 108 -1.43 12.80 10.21
CA ILE A 108 -2.77 13.16 10.68
C ILE A 108 -3.46 11.88 11.13
N ILE A 109 -3.74 11.79 12.42
CA ILE A 109 -4.42 10.64 13.02
C ILE A 109 -5.89 11.01 13.16
N THR A 110 -6.77 10.19 12.61
CA THR A 110 -8.22 10.38 12.69
C THR A 110 -8.89 9.20 13.37
N SER A 111 -10.11 9.40 13.82
CA SER A 111 -11.01 8.29 14.17
C SER A 111 -11.60 7.71 12.88
N ASP A 112 -11.86 6.42 12.88
CA ASP A 112 -12.62 5.76 11.80
C ASP A 112 -14.10 6.07 11.96
#